data_27db600fcdc3044497a04cf4636e01f1
#
_entry.id   27db600fcdc3044497a04cf4636e01f1
#
_cell.length_a   1.000
_cell.length_b   1.000
_cell.length_c   1.000
_cell.angle_alpha   90.00
_cell.angle_beta   90.00
_cell.angle_gamma   90.00
#
_symmetry.space_group_name_H-M   'P 1'
#
loop_
_entity.id
_entity.type
_entity.pdbx_description
1 polymer ?
#
loop_
_entity_poly.entity_id
_entity_poly.type
_entity_poly.pdbx_seq_one_letter_code
_entity_poly.pdbx_strand_id
1 'polypeptide(L)' 'MKFTVKFKTLGMTLVAGEVEADRVENAKPKATDLIERRHLKNIEYAAIVAPDGSEAALMNVDRFNRPGHQVEWLTVHK' A
#
# COMPACT_ATOMS: atom_id res chain seq x y z
N MET A 1 11.96 -11.32 -0.33
CA MET A 1 10.56 -11.66 -0.68
C MET A 1 9.97 -10.58 -1.56
N LYS A 2 9.10 -10.97 -2.47
CA LYS A 2 8.38 -10.01 -3.29
C LYS A 2 7.03 -9.69 -2.65
N PHE A 3 6.82 -8.42 -2.37
CA PHE A 3 5.53 -7.93 -1.90
C PHE A 3 4.82 -7.23 -3.05
N THR A 4 3.52 -7.44 -3.15
CA THR A 4 2.70 -6.78 -4.15
C THR A 4 1.95 -5.63 -3.49
N VAL A 5 2.02 -4.44 -4.09
CA VAL A 5 1.31 -3.26 -3.59
C VAL A 5 0.09 -3.07 -4.47
N LYS A 6 -1.09 -3.16 -3.87
CA LYS A 6 -2.34 -2.97 -4.60
C LYS A 6 -3.21 -1.92 -3.92
N PHE A 7 -4.09 -1.31 -4.69
CA PHE A 7 -4.97 -0.28 -4.19
C PHE A 7 -6.30 -0.32 -4.93
N LYS A 8 -7.31 0.28 -4.32
CA LYS A 8 -8.64 0.40 -4.93
C LYS A 8 -9.01 1.87 -5.01
N THR A 9 -9.40 2.32 -6.19
CA THR A 9 -9.90 3.66 -6.42
C THR A 9 -10.96 3.61 -7.51
N LEU A 10 -11.99 4.46 -7.40
CA LEU A 10 -13.10 4.50 -8.34
C LEU A 10 -13.72 3.12 -8.56
N GLY A 11 -13.82 2.31 -7.52
CA GLY A 11 -14.39 0.97 -7.57
C GLY A 11 -13.51 -0.09 -8.23
N MET A 12 -12.32 0.27 -8.69
CA MET A 12 -11.41 -0.66 -9.37
C MET A 12 -10.20 -0.99 -8.51
N THR A 13 -9.83 -2.28 -8.46
CA THR A 13 -8.61 -2.73 -7.80
C THR A 13 -7.48 -2.80 -8.82
N LEU A 14 -6.39 -2.12 -8.52
CA LEU A 14 -5.23 -2.03 -9.39
C LEU A 14 -3.97 -2.44 -8.64
N VAL A 15 -2.96 -2.89 -9.37
CA VAL A 15 -1.65 -3.21 -8.81
C VAL A 15 -0.73 -2.01 -9.06
N ALA A 16 -0.21 -1.43 -7.98
CA ALA A 16 0.75 -0.33 -8.09
C ALA A 16 2.14 -0.81 -8.49
N GLY A 17 2.48 -2.05 -8.12
CA GLY A 17 3.75 -2.64 -8.48
C GLY A 17 4.18 -3.68 -7.45
N GLU A 18 5.41 -4.17 -7.61
CA GLU A 18 6.01 -5.13 -6.69
C GLU A 18 7.26 -4.52 -6.08
N VAL A 19 7.53 -4.84 -4.82
CA VAL A 19 8.74 -4.39 -4.14
C VAL A 19 9.45 -5.58 -3.53
N GLU A 20 10.77 -5.56 -3.57
CA GLU A 20 11.59 -6.61 -2.96
C GLU A 20 12.03 -6.15 -1.58
N ALA A 21 11.79 -6.96 -0.57
CA ALA A 21 12.20 -6.67 0.80
C ALA A 21 12.26 -7.98 1.58
N ASP A 22 13.04 -7.98 2.66
CA ASP A 22 13.15 -9.16 3.53
C ASP A 22 11.97 -9.28 4.48
N ARG A 23 11.29 -8.16 4.77
CA ARG A 23 10.11 -8.15 5.64
C ARG A 23 9.27 -6.91 5.33
N VAL A 24 8.03 -6.91 5.82
CA VAL A 24 7.06 -5.86 5.51
C VAL A 24 7.53 -4.46 5.96
N GLU A 25 8.27 -4.39 7.07
CA GLU A 25 8.77 -3.09 7.55
C GLU A 25 9.65 -2.40 6.52
N ASN A 26 10.44 -3.18 5.79
CA ASN A 26 11.31 -2.65 4.74
C ASN A 26 10.56 -2.46 3.42
N ALA A 27 9.43 -3.12 3.25
CA ALA A 27 8.57 -2.92 2.07
C ALA A 27 7.78 -1.62 2.14
N LYS A 28 7.45 -1.15 3.34
CA LYS A 28 6.60 0.04 3.52
C LYS A 28 7.10 1.29 2.81
N PRO A 29 8.36 1.72 2.97
CA PRO A 29 8.84 2.92 2.27
C PRO A 29 8.85 2.75 0.76
N LYS A 30 9.11 1.54 0.27
CA LYS A 30 9.09 1.27 -1.17
C LYS A 30 7.66 1.30 -1.70
N ALA A 31 6.71 0.77 -0.94
CA ALA A 31 5.29 0.82 -1.29
C ALA A 31 4.78 2.26 -1.31
N THR A 32 5.20 3.07 -0.34
CA THR A 32 4.86 4.49 -0.28
C THR A 32 5.30 5.20 -1.57
N ASP A 33 6.53 4.92 -2.02
CA ASP A 33 7.05 5.53 -3.24
C ASP A 33 6.20 5.16 -4.47
N LEU A 34 5.77 3.89 -4.56
CA LEU A 34 4.92 3.45 -5.66
C LEU A 34 3.56 4.17 -5.67
N ILE A 35 2.97 4.36 -4.49
CA ILE A 35 1.69 5.05 -4.37
C ILE A 35 1.84 6.53 -4.70
N GLU A 36 2.88 7.18 -4.18
CA GLU A 36 3.10 8.61 -4.40
C GLU A 36 3.34 8.96 -5.87
N ARG A 37 3.98 8.07 -6.61
CA ARG A 37 4.23 8.29 -8.03
C ARG A 37 2.96 8.36 -8.87
N ARG A 38 1.86 7.83 -8.38
CA ARG A 38 0.59 7.80 -9.10
C ARG A 38 -0.24 9.07 -8.94
N HIS A 39 0.14 9.94 -8.00
CA HIS A 39 -0.56 11.22 -7.77
C HIS A 39 -2.07 11.05 -7.58
N LEU A 40 -2.44 10.03 -6.82
CA LEU A 40 -3.85 9.72 -6.56
C LEU A 40 -4.45 10.74 -5.58
N LYS A 41 -5.70 11.11 -5.81
CA LYS A 41 -6.40 12.04 -4.92
C LYS A 41 -7.10 11.32 -3.78
N ASN A 42 -7.75 10.20 -4.09
CA ASN A 42 -8.48 9.40 -3.12
C ASN A 42 -8.20 7.93 -3.33
N ILE A 43 -8.06 7.21 -2.22
CA ILE A 43 -7.89 5.76 -2.23
C ILE A 43 -8.94 5.17 -1.30
N GLU A 44 -9.69 4.18 -1.80
CA GLU A 44 -10.68 3.47 -1.00
C GLU A 44 -10.02 2.40 -0.13
N TYR A 45 -8.92 1.84 -0.62
CA TYR A 45 -8.23 0.72 0.02
C TYR A 45 -6.84 0.58 -0.59
N ALA A 46 -5.85 0.23 0.23
CA ALA A 46 -4.53 -0.14 -0.28
C ALA A 46 -3.88 -1.13 0.69
N ALA A 47 -3.12 -2.06 0.14
CA ALA A 47 -2.47 -3.12 0.92
C ALA A 47 -1.11 -3.48 0.34
N ILE A 48 -0.23 -3.93 1.23
CA ILE A 48 1.00 -4.60 0.87
C ILE A 48 0.74 -6.09 1.09
N VAL A 49 0.83 -6.88 0.02
CA VAL A 49 0.48 -8.30 0.03
C VAL A 49 1.74 -9.14 -0.01
N ALA A 50 1.84 -10.09 0.90
CA ALA A 50 2.98 -11.00 0.98
C ALA A 50 2.94 -12.05 -0.14
N PRO A 51 4.06 -12.75 -0.39
CA PRO A 51 4.10 -13.77 -1.47
C PRO A 51 3.07 -14.87 -1.35
N ASP A 52 2.61 -15.17 -0.13
CA ASP A 52 1.58 -16.19 0.10
C ASP A 52 0.16 -15.68 -0.16
N GLY A 53 0.00 -14.42 -0.56
CA GLY A 53 -1.30 -13.82 -0.83
C GLY A 53 -1.94 -13.14 0.38
N SER A 54 -1.34 -13.24 1.56
CA SER A 54 -1.90 -12.60 2.75
C SER A 54 -1.55 -11.11 2.78
N GLU A 55 -2.44 -10.31 3.36
CA GLU A 55 -2.18 -8.89 3.55
C GLU A 55 -1.23 -8.68 4.72
N ALA A 56 -0.08 -8.10 4.43
CA ALA A 56 0.94 -7.86 5.45
C ALA A 56 0.82 -6.48 6.08
N ALA A 57 0.29 -5.51 5.34
CA ALA A 57 0.04 -4.17 5.85
C ALA A 57 -1.11 -3.53 5.10
N LEU A 58 -1.85 -2.66 5.78
CA LEU A 58 -2.96 -1.91 5.20
C LEU A 58 -2.70 -0.42 5.34
N MET A 59 -3.07 0.35 4.32
CA MET A 59 -2.93 1.81 4.38
C MET A 59 -4.02 2.43 5.24
N ASN A 60 -3.65 3.44 6.02
CA ASN A 60 -4.62 4.29 6.69
C ASN A 60 -5.18 5.27 5.63
N VAL A 61 -6.28 4.86 4.98
CA VAL A 61 -6.84 5.63 3.88
C VAL A 61 -7.48 6.95 4.33
N ASP A 62 -7.95 7.01 5.57
CA ASP A 62 -8.49 8.26 6.11
C ASP A 62 -7.41 9.34 6.13
N ARG A 63 -6.20 8.96 6.49
CA ARG A 63 -5.08 9.88 6.55
C ARG A 63 -4.62 10.29 5.15
N PHE A 64 -4.60 9.33 4.24
CA PHE A 64 -4.22 9.61 2.86
C PHE A 64 -5.22 10.55 2.17
N ASN A 65 -6.52 10.38 2.44
CA ASN A 65 -7.57 11.15 1.76
C ASN A 65 -7.75 12.56 2.33
N ARG A 66 -7.03 12.90 3.41
CA ARG A 66 -7.05 14.26 3.97
C ARG A 66 -6.06 15.16 3.24
N PRO A 67 -6.21 16.49 3.34
CA PRO A 67 -5.20 17.41 2.81
C PRO A 67 -3.81 17.05 3.35
N GLY A 68 -2.81 17.03 2.47
CA GLY A 68 -1.47 16.57 2.79
C GLY A 68 -1.13 15.19 2.30
N HIS A 69 -2.13 14.34 2.09
CA HIS A 69 -2.00 13.00 1.49
C HIS A 69 -0.86 12.17 2.09
N GLN A 70 -0.86 12.00 3.41
CA GLN A 70 0.18 11.23 4.09
C GLN A 70 -0.08 9.73 3.95
N VAL A 71 0.96 9.00 3.57
CA VAL A 71 0.89 7.54 3.44
C VAL A 71 1.36 6.90 4.75
N GLU A 72 0.49 6.12 5.37
CA GLU A 72 0.81 5.38 6.58
C GLU A 72 0.35 3.93 6.41
N TRP A 73 1.25 3.00 6.66
CA TRP A 73 0.97 1.57 6.57
C TRP A 73 0.88 0.97 7.96
N LEU A 74 -0.20 0.26 8.22
CA LEU A 74 -0.44 -0.40 9.51
C LEU A 74 -0.16 -1.89 9.30
N THR A 75 0.81 -2.43 10.05
CA THR A 75 1.15 -3.84 9.97
C THR A 75 0.00 -4.70 10.46
N VAL A 76 -0.36 -5.71 9.68
CA VAL A 76 -1.39 -6.67 10.07
C VAL A 76 -0.75 -7.73 10.97
N HIS A 77 -1.27 -7.84 12.18
CA HIS A 77 -0.81 -8.85 13.15
C HIS A 77 -1.81 -10.01 13.13
N LYS A 78 -1.26 -11.21 13.04
CA LYS A 78 -2.07 -12.45 13.06
C LYS A 78 -2.03 -13.08 14.43
#